data_0ae9e0331e8826c7da7f9ad4a27607ef
#
_entry.id   0ae9e0331e8826c7da7f9ad4a27607ef
#
_cell.length_a   1.000
_cell.length_b   1.000
_cell.length_c   1.000
_cell.angle_alpha   90.00
_cell.angle_beta   90.00
_cell.angle_gamma   90.00
#
_symmetry.space_group_name_H-M   'P 1'
#
loop_
_entity.id
_entity.type
_entity.pdbx_description
1 polymer ?
#
loop_
_entity_poly.entity_id
_entity_poly.type
_entity_poly.pdbx_seq_one_letter_code
_entity_poly.pdbx_strand_id
1 'polypeptide(L)'
;MTSVEIVDALVDPTEAGALIQQSFDYTPSGRMPDLVSKQVEQRIEIEKIVYLIGLVEPPRYYILARDQDKLVGFGIVSESNLQYFYDLTWVCVDKNYRHQGLGKRITSKAVDFAATKDRNIIITTDAPEFYTELGFTTSAEFRTGWYLMLSPTLKEKL
;
A
#
# COMPACT_ATOMS: atom_id res chain seq x y z
N MET A 1 -11.11 -6.47 17.37
CA MET A 1 -11.81 -6.14 16.10
C MET A 1 -10.95 -5.16 15.32
N THR A 2 -10.74 -5.41 14.06
CA THR A 2 -9.93 -4.53 13.21
C THR A 2 -10.78 -3.40 12.63
N SER A 3 -10.22 -2.19 12.65
CA SER A 3 -10.79 -1.00 12.00
C SER A 3 -9.95 -0.60 10.82
N VAL A 4 -10.56 0.02 9.81
CA VAL A 4 -9.85 0.58 8.66
C VAL A 4 -10.30 2.02 8.48
N GLU A 5 -9.34 2.94 8.53
CA GLU A 5 -9.59 4.37 8.36
C GLU A 5 -8.64 4.97 7.33
N ILE A 6 -9.01 6.13 6.79
CA ILE A 6 -8.13 6.91 5.92
C ILE A 6 -7.83 8.25 6.60
N VAL A 7 -6.58 8.63 6.61
CA VAL A 7 -6.10 9.86 7.26
C VAL A 7 -5.13 10.61 6.33
N ASP A 8 -4.98 11.90 6.55
CA ASP A 8 -4.10 12.75 5.73
C ASP A 8 -2.71 12.97 6.36
N ALA A 9 -2.46 12.43 7.55
CA ALA A 9 -1.17 12.51 8.22
C ALA A 9 -0.88 11.25 9.02
N LEU A 10 0.39 10.85 9.05
CA LEU A 10 0.86 9.75 9.88
C LEU A 10 1.36 10.29 11.23
N VAL A 11 0.83 9.72 12.32
CA VAL A 11 1.29 10.02 13.67
C VAL A 11 2.60 9.30 13.97
N ASP A 12 2.73 8.05 13.52
CA ASP A 12 3.94 7.26 13.70
C ASP A 12 4.35 6.54 12.39
N PRO A 13 5.21 7.20 11.57
CA PRO A 13 5.71 6.59 10.34
C PRO A 13 6.55 5.34 10.57
N THR A 14 7.17 5.19 11.74
CA THR A 14 8.04 4.04 12.06
C THR A 14 7.25 2.72 12.04
N GLU A 15 6.05 2.74 12.59
CA GLU A 15 5.16 1.59 12.61
C GLU A 15 4.78 1.16 11.18
N ALA A 16 4.44 2.12 10.34
CA ALA A 16 4.15 1.88 8.92
C ALA A 16 5.39 1.36 8.17
N GLY A 17 6.55 1.95 8.40
CA GLY A 17 7.81 1.52 7.80
C GLY A 17 8.16 0.08 8.15
N ALA A 18 7.98 -0.32 9.40
CA ALA A 18 8.22 -1.69 9.85
C ALA A 18 7.28 -2.69 9.15
N LEU A 19 6.02 -2.31 8.96
CA LEU A 19 5.03 -3.14 8.29
C LEU A 19 5.35 -3.31 6.79
N ILE A 20 5.76 -2.25 6.14
CA ILE A 20 6.19 -2.27 4.74
C ILE A 20 7.39 -3.21 4.57
N GLN A 21 8.40 -3.07 5.40
CA GLN A 21 9.59 -3.91 5.34
C GLN A 21 9.26 -5.40 5.51
N GLN A 22 8.42 -5.73 6.48
CA GLN A 22 7.97 -7.10 6.72
C GLN A 22 7.30 -7.70 5.47
N SER A 23 6.47 -6.90 4.80
CA SER A 23 5.62 -7.37 3.70
C SER A 23 6.36 -7.50 2.38
N PHE A 24 7.36 -6.67 2.14
CA PHE A 24 8.09 -6.63 0.87
C PHE A 24 9.48 -7.25 0.93
N ASP A 25 9.84 -7.86 2.05
CA ASP A 25 11.10 -8.59 2.26
C ASP A 25 12.32 -7.86 1.69
N TYR A 26 12.44 -6.57 2.06
CA TYR A 26 13.47 -5.70 1.53
C TYR A 26 14.82 -6.07 2.14
N THR A 27 15.53 -7.00 1.51
CA THR A 27 16.93 -7.27 1.83
C THR A 27 17.81 -6.61 0.77
N PRO A 28 18.55 -5.55 1.15
CA PRO A 28 19.22 -4.70 0.16
C PRO A 28 20.38 -5.36 -0.60
N SER A 29 20.90 -6.49 -0.21
CA SER A 29 22.17 -6.94 -0.75
C SER A 29 22.23 -8.38 -1.24
N GLY A 30 21.18 -9.18 -1.14
CA GLY A 30 21.23 -10.59 -1.53
C GLY A 30 22.25 -11.42 -0.76
N ARG A 31 22.91 -10.86 0.23
CA ARG A 31 23.80 -11.56 1.15
C ARG A 31 23.02 -12.01 2.37
N MET A 32 23.32 -13.19 2.88
CA MET A 32 22.83 -13.64 4.18
C MET A 32 23.81 -13.11 5.24
N PRO A 33 23.59 -11.91 5.79
CA PRO A 33 24.46 -11.40 6.86
C PRO A 33 24.24 -12.21 8.14
N ASP A 34 25.19 -12.14 9.05
CA ASP A 34 24.97 -12.67 10.39
C ASP A 34 23.78 -11.93 11.05
N LEU A 35 23.24 -12.49 12.13
CA LEU A 35 22.02 -12.00 12.75
C LEU A 35 22.10 -10.53 13.18
N VAL A 36 23.26 -10.08 13.63
CA VAL A 36 23.47 -8.69 14.09
C VAL A 36 23.51 -7.74 12.91
N SER A 37 24.27 -8.08 11.86
CA SER A 37 24.33 -7.28 10.63
C SER A 37 22.96 -7.19 9.97
N LYS A 38 22.20 -8.29 9.98
CA LYS A 38 20.84 -8.32 9.45
C LYS A 38 19.92 -7.37 10.21
N GLN A 39 19.99 -7.31 11.53
CA GLN A 39 19.21 -6.39 12.35
C GLN A 39 19.56 -4.94 12.07
N VAL A 40 20.84 -4.63 11.92
CA VAL A 40 21.30 -3.27 11.58
C VAL A 40 20.82 -2.87 10.19
N GLU A 41 20.95 -3.75 9.19
CA GLU A 41 20.49 -3.50 7.84
C GLU A 41 18.96 -3.27 7.79
N GLN A 42 18.20 -4.09 8.50
CA GLN A 42 16.74 -3.93 8.60
C GLN A 42 16.37 -2.58 9.21
N ARG A 43 17.08 -2.16 10.23
CA ARG A 43 16.85 -0.85 10.86
C ARG A 43 17.13 0.29 9.88
N ILE A 44 18.23 0.22 9.13
CA ILE A 44 18.58 1.21 8.12
C ILE A 44 17.49 1.28 7.05
N GLU A 45 16.98 0.15 6.59
CA GLU A 45 15.93 0.12 5.58
C GLU A 45 14.61 0.70 6.11
N ILE A 46 14.25 0.39 7.35
CA ILE A 46 13.09 1.00 8.01
C ILE A 46 13.26 2.52 8.07
N GLU A 47 14.42 3.00 8.48
CA GLU A 47 14.70 4.43 8.56
C GLU A 47 14.62 5.12 7.20
N LYS A 48 15.09 4.46 6.12
CA LYS A 48 14.94 4.98 4.76
C LYS A 48 13.47 5.07 4.34
N ILE A 49 12.69 4.05 4.62
CA ILE A 49 11.25 4.04 4.32
C ILE A 49 10.54 5.15 5.09
N VAL A 50 10.83 5.28 6.37
CA VAL A 50 10.29 6.35 7.22
C VAL A 50 10.64 7.72 6.66
N TYR A 51 11.89 7.91 6.25
CA TYR A 51 12.34 9.14 5.62
C TYR A 51 11.58 9.45 4.34
N LEU A 52 11.44 8.46 3.46
CA LEU A 52 10.70 8.62 2.21
C LEU A 52 9.22 8.95 2.45
N ILE A 53 8.59 8.29 3.41
CA ILE A 53 7.19 8.58 3.78
C ILE A 53 7.07 10.00 4.32
N GLY A 54 8.02 10.43 5.16
CA GLY A 54 8.01 11.75 5.77
C GLY A 54 8.33 12.90 4.80
N LEU A 55 9.08 12.61 3.73
CA LEU A 55 9.46 13.62 2.72
C LEU A 55 8.43 13.83 1.64
N VAL A 56 7.43 12.98 1.56
CA VAL A 56 6.51 13.05 0.46
C VAL A 56 5.53 14.19 0.65
N GLU A 57 5.55 15.07 -0.33
CA GLU A 57 4.67 16.22 -0.33
C GLU A 57 3.19 15.84 -0.45
N PRO A 58 2.30 16.51 0.29
CA PRO A 58 0.86 16.39 0.10
C PRO A 58 0.45 16.77 -1.34
N PRO A 59 -0.71 16.27 -1.82
CA PRO A 59 -1.67 15.51 -1.03
C PRO A 59 -1.38 14.00 -1.03
N ARG A 60 -1.24 13.45 0.16
CA ARG A 60 -1.23 12.01 0.38
C ARG A 60 -2.22 11.63 1.46
N TYR A 61 -2.76 10.45 1.31
CA TYR A 61 -3.67 9.86 2.26
C TYR A 61 -3.16 8.48 2.64
N TYR A 62 -3.34 8.14 3.90
CA TYR A 62 -2.86 6.88 4.45
C TYR A 62 -4.04 6.05 4.92
N ILE A 63 -4.08 4.81 4.50
CA ILE A 63 -5.10 3.88 4.94
C ILE A 63 -4.48 3.05 6.05
N LEU A 64 -5.10 3.09 7.23
CA LEU A 64 -4.61 2.44 8.43
C LEU A 64 -5.60 1.38 8.87
N ALA A 65 -5.15 0.13 8.91
CA ALA A 65 -5.89 -0.96 9.53
C ALA A 65 -5.31 -1.24 10.90
N ARG A 66 -6.13 -1.14 11.93
CA ARG A 66 -5.70 -1.31 13.32
C ARG A 66 -6.49 -2.43 14.00
N ASP A 67 -5.78 -3.17 14.84
CA ASP A 67 -6.37 -4.02 15.86
C ASP A 67 -6.05 -3.35 17.20
N GLN A 68 -7.08 -2.73 17.80
CA GLN A 68 -6.89 -1.80 18.91
C GLN A 68 -5.90 -0.70 18.51
N ASP A 69 -4.79 -0.54 19.22
CA ASP A 69 -3.79 0.48 18.92
C ASP A 69 -2.68 0.01 17.97
N LYS A 70 -2.67 -1.28 17.62
CA LYS A 70 -1.63 -1.87 16.78
C LYS A 70 -1.95 -1.68 15.29
N LEU A 71 -1.02 -1.14 14.53
CA LEU A 71 -1.12 -1.07 13.07
C LEU A 71 -0.88 -2.46 12.48
N VAL A 72 -1.88 -3.02 11.81
CA VAL A 72 -1.84 -4.36 11.23
C VAL A 72 -1.99 -4.38 9.71
N GLY A 73 -2.27 -3.24 9.11
CA GLY A 73 -2.34 -3.08 7.66
C GLY A 73 -2.19 -1.61 7.27
N PHE A 74 -1.74 -1.38 6.02
CA PHE A 74 -1.37 -0.05 5.58
C PHE A 74 -1.50 0.07 4.07
N GLY A 75 -1.77 1.29 3.60
CA GLY A 75 -1.72 1.65 2.19
C GLY A 75 -1.57 3.15 2.03
N ILE A 76 -1.02 3.57 0.88
CA ILE A 76 -0.86 4.99 0.57
C ILE A 76 -1.64 5.31 -0.69
N VAL A 77 -2.47 6.35 -0.62
CA VAL A 77 -3.17 6.93 -1.76
C VAL A 77 -2.55 8.29 -2.04
N SER A 78 -2.06 8.49 -3.25
CA SER A 78 -1.44 9.75 -3.66
C SER A 78 -1.92 10.18 -5.04
N GLU A 79 -1.82 11.48 -5.35
CA GLU A 79 -2.15 11.95 -6.69
C GLU A 79 -1.24 11.29 -7.73
N SER A 80 -1.88 10.78 -8.78
CA SER A 80 -1.18 10.24 -9.94
C SER A 80 -0.79 11.37 -10.90
N ASN A 81 0.24 11.11 -11.72
CA ASN A 81 0.54 11.97 -12.87
C ASN A 81 -0.56 11.90 -13.94
N LEU A 82 -1.41 10.90 -13.87
CA LEU A 82 -2.56 10.76 -14.75
C LEU A 82 -3.77 11.47 -14.15
N GLN A 83 -4.36 12.38 -14.91
CA GLN A 83 -5.56 13.09 -14.51
C GLN A 83 -6.69 12.11 -14.20
N TYR A 84 -7.47 12.38 -13.16
CA TYR A 84 -8.57 11.56 -12.67
C TYR A 84 -8.17 10.25 -12.01
N PHE A 85 -6.89 10.08 -11.64
CA PHE A 85 -6.41 8.91 -10.93
C PHE A 85 -5.71 9.26 -9.63
N TYR A 86 -5.83 8.35 -8.66
CA TYR A 86 -4.92 8.24 -7.53
C TYR A 86 -4.10 6.97 -7.67
N ASP A 87 -2.84 7.04 -7.29
CA ASP A 87 -2.00 5.85 -7.13
C ASP A 87 -2.29 5.21 -5.76
N LEU A 88 -2.44 3.90 -5.73
CA LEU A 88 -2.43 3.13 -4.49
C LEU A 88 -1.13 2.34 -4.42
N THR A 89 -0.34 2.61 -3.39
CA THR A 89 0.98 2.03 -3.21
C THR A 89 1.14 1.46 -1.81
N TRP A 90 2.12 0.58 -1.65
CA TRP A 90 2.53 0.02 -0.35
C TRP A 90 1.40 -0.65 0.42
N VAL A 91 0.48 -1.31 -0.28
CA VAL A 91 -0.56 -2.10 0.40
C VAL A 91 0.08 -3.31 1.07
N CYS A 92 -0.03 -3.37 2.37
CA CYS A 92 0.57 -4.44 3.14
C CYS A 92 -0.28 -4.81 4.36
N VAL A 93 -0.18 -6.05 4.78
CA VAL A 93 -0.89 -6.61 5.93
C VAL A 93 0.11 -7.40 6.76
N ASP A 94 0.10 -7.19 8.08
CA ASP A 94 0.89 -7.97 9.02
C ASP A 94 0.67 -9.46 8.79
N LYS A 95 1.75 -10.23 8.78
CA LYS A 95 1.70 -11.67 8.49
C LYS A 95 0.74 -12.44 9.40
N ASN A 96 0.55 -11.99 10.64
CA ASN A 96 -0.34 -12.63 11.60
C ASN A 96 -1.82 -12.27 11.38
N TYR A 97 -2.10 -11.33 10.48
CA TYR A 97 -3.45 -10.84 10.16
C TYR A 97 -3.84 -11.10 8.71
N ARG A 98 -3.02 -11.84 7.96
CA ARG A 98 -3.31 -12.21 6.57
C ARG A 98 -4.45 -13.21 6.49
N HIS A 99 -5.04 -13.33 5.31
CA HIS A 99 -6.17 -14.23 5.02
C HIS A 99 -7.43 -13.91 5.82
N GLN A 100 -7.55 -12.68 6.33
CA GLN A 100 -8.73 -12.20 7.06
C GLN A 100 -9.46 -11.08 6.30
N GLY A 101 -9.10 -10.85 5.04
CA GLY A 101 -9.73 -9.84 4.19
C GLY A 101 -9.27 -8.41 4.42
N LEU A 102 -8.20 -8.17 5.20
CA LEU A 102 -7.73 -6.79 5.45
C LEU A 102 -7.20 -6.11 4.19
N GLY A 103 -6.46 -6.81 3.35
CA GLY A 103 -5.97 -6.25 2.08
C GLY A 103 -7.11 -5.82 1.18
N LYS A 104 -8.19 -6.57 1.13
CA LYS A 104 -9.41 -6.22 0.39
C LYS A 104 -10.07 -4.97 0.99
N ARG A 105 -10.17 -4.89 2.31
CA ARG A 105 -10.77 -3.73 2.99
C ARG A 105 -9.94 -2.46 2.76
N ILE A 106 -8.62 -2.57 2.82
CA ILE A 106 -7.71 -1.45 2.54
C ILE A 106 -7.90 -0.96 1.10
N THR A 107 -7.88 -1.87 0.14
CA THR A 107 -8.06 -1.55 -1.28
C THR A 107 -9.45 -0.96 -1.55
N SER A 108 -10.49 -1.54 -0.98
CA SER A 108 -11.86 -1.02 -1.11
C SER A 108 -12.00 0.37 -0.52
N LYS A 109 -11.33 0.63 0.60
CA LYS A 109 -11.31 1.98 1.21
C LYS A 109 -10.68 3.00 0.28
N ALA A 110 -9.60 2.62 -0.40
CA ALA A 110 -8.94 3.48 -1.40
C ALA A 110 -9.88 3.77 -2.58
N VAL A 111 -10.53 2.74 -3.11
CA VAL A 111 -11.46 2.88 -4.24
C VAL A 111 -12.63 3.79 -3.87
N ASP A 112 -13.23 3.59 -2.71
CA ASP A 112 -14.35 4.41 -2.23
C ASP A 112 -13.94 5.87 -2.01
N PHE A 113 -12.77 6.07 -1.40
CA PHE A 113 -12.23 7.41 -1.21
C PHE A 113 -11.99 8.11 -2.55
N ALA A 114 -11.36 7.45 -3.51
CA ALA A 114 -11.13 8.01 -4.84
C ALA A 114 -12.44 8.38 -5.52
N ALA A 115 -13.46 7.53 -5.40
CA ALA A 115 -14.79 7.79 -5.95
C ALA A 115 -15.41 9.06 -5.37
N THR A 116 -15.20 9.38 -4.09
CA THR A 116 -15.68 10.64 -3.50
C THR A 116 -15.03 11.87 -4.13
N LYS A 117 -13.89 11.71 -4.78
CA LYS A 117 -13.15 12.75 -5.48
C LYS A 117 -13.29 12.67 -7.01
N ASP A 118 -14.24 11.87 -7.49
CA ASP A 118 -14.43 11.57 -8.92
C ASP A 118 -13.17 11.04 -9.60
N ARG A 119 -12.43 10.20 -8.89
CA ARG A 119 -11.19 9.57 -9.36
C ARG A 119 -11.25 8.06 -9.28
N ASN A 120 -10.45 7.41 -10.11
CA ASN A 120 -10.19 5.98 -10.07
C ASN A 120 -8.83 5.71 -9.42
N ILE A 121 -8.62 4.48 -9.02
CA ILE A 121 -7.34 4.00 -8.51
C ILE A 121 -6.55 3.34 -9.65
N ILE A 122 -5.27 3.66 -9.71
CA ILE A 122 -4.29 2.96 -10.55
C ILE A 122 -3.27 2.28 -9.64
N ILE A 123 -2.93 1.06 -9.97
CA ILE A 123 -1.92 0.28 -9.24
C ILE A 123 -0.95 -0.37 -10.22
N THR A 124 0.26 -0.64 -9.73
CA THR A 124 1.22 -1.53 -10.37
C THR A 124 1.49 -2.71 -9.44
N THR A 125 1.37 -3.92 -9.94
CA THR A 125 1.44 -5.12 -9.10
C THR A 125 2.01 -6.32 -9.82
N ASP A 126 2.64 -7.21 -9.06
CA ASP A 126 3.03 -8.56 -9.50
C ASP A 126 2.02 -9.63 -9.05
N ALA A 127 0.92 -9.21 -8.41
CA ALA A 127 -0.14 -10.09 -7.94
C ALA A 127 -1.50 -9.69 -8.54
N PRO A 128 -1.67 -9.81 -9.87
CA PRO A 128 -2.87 -9.30 -10.54
C PRO A 128 -4.16 -10.02 -10.11
N GLU A 129 -4.09 -11.29 -9.73
CA GLU A 129 -5.27 -12.06 -9.33
C GLU A 129 -5.97 -11.45 -8.13
N PHE A 130 -5.22 -10.96 -7.15
CA PHE A 130 -5.78 -10.32 -5.97
C PHE A 130 -6.66 -9.13 -6.34
N TYR A 131 -6.17 -8.29 -7.24
CA TYR A 131 -6.90 -7.08 -7.64
C TYR A 131 -8.00 -7.37 -8.66
N THR A 132 -7.86 -8.39 -9.49
CA THR A 132 -8.91 -8.82 -10.41
C THR A 132 -10.17 -9.24 -9.63
N GLU A 133 -10.01 -9.94 -8.52
CA GLU A 133 -11.14 -10.32 -7.64
C GLU A 133 -11.87 -9.10 -7.08
N LEU A 134 -11.20 -7.96 -6.96
CA LEU A 134 -11.78 -6.70 -6.49
C LEU A 134 -12.38 -5.85 -7.61
N GLY A 135 -12.41 -6.37 -8.83
CA GLY A 135 -12.97 -5.69 -9.99
C GLY A 135 -11.99 -4.83 -10.77
N PHE A 136 -10.71 -4.83 -10.42
CA PHE A 136 -9.68 -4.15 -11.21
C PHE A 136 -9.48 -4.85 -12.54
N THR A 137 -9.16 -4.07 -13.56
CA THR A 137 -8.86 -4.58 -14.90
C THR A 137 -7.40 -4.29 -15.25
N THR A 138 -6.74 -5.26 -15.89
CA THR A 138 -5.38 -5.07 -16.40
C THR A 138 -5.41 -4.20 -17.63
N SER A 139 -4.64 -3.11 -17.58
CA SER A 139 -4.46 -2.19 -18.72
C SER A 139 -3.21 -2.53 -19.53
N ALA A 140 -2.12 -2.91 -18.87
CA ALA A 140 -0.87 -3.25 -19.54
C ALA A 140 0.02 -4.11 -18.65
N GLU A 141 0.82 -4.96 -19.30
CA GLU A 141 2.00 -5.56 -18.69
C GLU A 141 3.20 -4.70 -19.12
N PHE A 142 3.79 -3.93 -18.19
CA PHE A 142 4.87 -3.00 -18.51
C PHE A 142 6.27 -3.59 -18.29
N ARG A 143 6.34 -4.70 -17.55
CA ARG A 143 7.54 -5.47 -17.27
C ARG A 143 7.11 -6.90 -16.99
N THR A 144 7.92 -7.90 -17.35
CA THR A 144 7.58 -9.30 -17.14
C THR A 144 7.11 -9.56 -15.70
N GLY A 145 5.88 -10.00 -15.55
CA GLY A 145 5.26 -10.28 -14.26
C GLY A 145 4.73 -9.06 -13.52
N TRP A 146 4.81 -7.85 -14.10
CA TRP A 146 4.27 -6.62 -13.50
C TRP A 146 3.19 -6.00 -14.36
N TYR A 147 2.08 -5.70 -13.73
CA TYR A 147 0.85 -5.26 -14.41
C TYR A 147 0.39 -3.92 -13.90
N LEU A 148 -0.03 -3.07 -14.84
CA LEU A 148 -0.77 -1.85 -14.55
C LEU A 148 -2.25 -2.19 -14.52
N MET A 149 -2.91 -1.89 -13.42
CA MET A 149 -4.33 -2.21 -13.22
C MET A 149 -5.11 -0.98 -12.80
N LEU A 150 -6.36 -0.94 -13.22
CA LEU A 150 -7.28 0.15 -12.95
C LEU A 150 -8.46 -0.36 -12.14
N SER A 151 -8.90 0.43 -11.17
CA SER A 151 -10.11 0.15 -10.43
C SER A 151 -11.33 0.16 -11.34
N PRO A 152 -12.46 -0.45 -10.91
CA PRO A 152 -13.71 -0.38 -11.65
C PRO A 152 -14.05 1.07 -12.00
N THR A 153 -14.39 1.29 -13.26
CA THR A 153 -14.63 2.64 -13.76
C THR A 153 -15.91 3.26 -13.20
N LEU A 154 -15.90 4.58 -13.05
CA LEU A 154 -17.06 5.35 -12.65
C LEU A 154 -18.18 5.36 -13.72
N LYS A 155 -18.04 4.60 -14.81
CA LYS A 155 -19.01 4.56 -15.92
C LYS A 155 -20.43 4.23 -15.48
N GLU A 156 -20.58 3.51 -14.40
CA GLU A 156 -21.89 3.15 -13.86
C GLU A 156 -22.56 4.28 -13.08
N LYS A 157 -21.85 5.40 -12.87
CA LYS A 157 -22.37 6.58 -12.16
C LYS A 157 -22.82 7.72 -13.09
N LEU A 158 -22.63 7.53 -14.38
CA LEU A 158 -23.06 8.51 -15.37
C LEU A 158 -24.49 8.16 -15.87
#